data_9f8eea09284512926bc445a4ccbba31f
#
_entry.id   9f8eea09284512926bc445a4ccbba31f
#
_cell.length_a   1.000
_cell.length_b   1.000
_cell.length_c   1.000
_cell.angle_alpha   90.00
_cell.angle_beta   90.00
_cell.angle_gamma   90.00
#
_symmetry.space_group_name_H-M   'P 1'
#
loop_
_entity.id
_entity.type
_entity.pdbx_description
1 polymer ?
#
loop_
_entity_poly.entity_id
_entity_poly.type
_entity_poly.pdbx_seq_one_letter_code
_entity_poly.pdbx_strand_id
1 'polypeptide(L)'
;MRSVREAWLAVEHGADAIGLVSAMPSGPGPIPDDRIAAIARAVPPGVATFLLTCRTDPGDLVEQVRTAGVDTVQLVDRVPRLAYVLLASLLPAVRRVQVVHVNGEEAVADAVVAAAAGVHAVLLDSGDPTLPVKRLGGTGRTHDWDLSRRIREEIPVPLWLAGGLHAGNVGDAIARVRPFGVDVCTGVRTRGRLDREKLARFVAGVRAASS
;
A
#
# COMPACT_ATOMS: atom_id res chain seq x y z
N MET A 1 -6.32 8.21 0.23
CA MET A 1 -7.20 9.30 0.72
C MET A 1 -7.80 10.04 -0.46
N ARG A 2 -8.97 10.68 -0.32
CA ARG A 2 -9.70 11.30 -1.46
C ARG A 2 -9.69 12.84 -1.41
N SER A 3 -9.23 13.42 -0.33
CA SER A 3 -9.12 14.88 -0.13
C SER A 3 -8.09 15.22 0.93
N VAL A 4 -7.62 16.46 0.94
CA VAL A 4 -6.76 17.02 1.98
C VAL A 4 -7.38 16.83 3.37
N ARG A 5 -8.69 17.05 3.50
CA ARG A 5 -9.41 16.85 4.77
C ARG A 5 -9.33 15.38 5.28
N GLU A 6 -9.48 14.39 4.39
CA GLU A 6 -9.32 12.97 4.77
C GLU A 6 -7.88 12.66 5.18
N ALA A 7 -6.89 13.22 4.46
CA ALA A 7 -5.49 13.04 4.79
C ALA A 7 -5.17 13.60 6.19
N TRP A 8 -5.56 14.83 6.47
CA TRP A 8 -5.37 15.44 7.79
C TRP A 8 -6.09 14.69 8.91
N LEU A 9 -7.31 14.22 8.67
CA LEU A 9 -8.02 13.38 9.63
C LEU A 9 -7.24 12.10 9.97
N ALA A 10 -6.60 11.46 8.98
CA ALA A 10 -5.77 10.29 9.23
C ALA A 10 -4.50 10.64 10.01
N VAL A 11 -3.84 11.74 9.66
CA VAL A 11 -2.65 12.24 10.37
C VAL A 11 -2.95 12.57 11.84
N GLU A 12 -4.05 13.27 12.09
CA GLU A 12 -4.51 13.59 13.46
C GLU A 12 -4.76 12.34 14.32
N HIS A 13 -5.10 11.22 13.71
CA HIS A 13 -5.30 9.95 14.39
C HIS A 13 -4.03 9.10 14.47
N GLY A 14 -2.91 9.57 13.94
CA GLY A 14 -1.60 8.94 14.06
C GLY A 14 -1.27 8.00 12.89
N ALA A 15 -1.74 8.29 11.69
CA ALA A 15 -1.24 7.62 10.49
C ALA A 15 0.18 8.11 10.16
N ASP A 16 1.12 7.18 9.99
CA ASP A 16 2.50 7.45 9.61
C ASP A 16 2.65 7.62 8.08
N ALA A 17 1.66 7.15 7.32
CA ALA A 17 1.64 7.20 5.87
C ALA A 17 0.23 7.40 5.30
N ILE A 18 0.15 8.08 4.14
CA ILE A 18 -1.09 8.41 3.43
C ILE A 18 -1.04 7.79 2.03
N GLY A 19 -1.96 6.85 1.75
CA GLY A 19 -2.13 6.27 0.42
C GLY A 19 -3.02 7.12 -0.50
N LEU A 20 -2.54 7.40 -1.71
CA LEU A 20 -3.21 8.16 -2.77
C LEU A 20 -3.32 7.26 -4.00
N VAL A 21 -4.55 6.89 -4.36
CA VAL A 21 -4.82 5.88 -5.40
C VAL A 21 -5.04 6.57 -6.73
N SER A 22 -4.19 6.29 -7.72
CA SER A 22 -4.39 6.72 -9.10
C SER A 22 -5.40 5.85 -9.83
N ALA A 23 -5.62 6.08 -11.12
CA ALA A 23 -6.53 5.27 -11.93
C ALA A 23 -6.20 3.78 -11.80
N MET A 24 -7.21 2.96 -11.50
CA MET A 24 -7.13 1.51 -11.32
C MET A 24 -8.21 0.81 -12.15
N PRO A 25 -7.99 -0.43 -12.61
CA PRO A 25 -9.00 -1.20 -13.35
C PRO A 25 -10.20 -1.55 -12.47
N SER A 26 -10.01 -1.62 -11.14
CA SER A 26 -11.07 -1.93 -10.17
C SER A 26 -10.69 -1.43 -8.78
N GLY A 27 -11.65 -1.47 -7.85
CA GLY A 27 -11.42 -1.12 -6.45
C GLY A 27 -11.85 0.30 -6.09
N PRO A 28 -11.95 0.59 -4.78
CA PRO A 28 -12.40 1.89 -4.30
C PRO A 28 -11.24 2.89 -4.27
N GLY A 29 -11.56 4.16 -4.49
CA GLY A 29 -10.67 5.25 -4.11
C GLY A 29 -9.84 5.95 -5.17
N PRO A 30 -9.89 5.59 -6.49
CA PRO A 30 -9.15 6.36 -7.49
C PRO A 30 -9.50 7.84 -7.46
N ILE A 31 -8.48 8.68 -7.58
CA ILE A 31 -8.60 10.14 -7.72
C ILE A 31 -7.71 10.62 -8.87
N PRO A 32 -8.02 11.76 -9.50
CA PRO A 32 -7.18 12.34 -10.55
C PRO A 32 -5.76 12.67 -10.08
N ASP A 33 -4.78 12.58 -10.97
CA ASP A 33 -3.35 12.77 -10.65
C ASP A 33 -3.06 14.19 -10.12
N ASP A 34 -3.75 15.22 -10.60
CA ASP A 34 -3.66 16.59 -10.08
C ASP A 34 -4.10 16.69 -8.61
N ARG A 35 -5.13 15.94 -8.24
CA ARG A 35 -5.59 15.84 -6.85
C ARG A 35 -4.60 15.07 -5.98
N ILE A 36 -3.97 14.03 -6.51
CA ILE A 36 -2.87 13.32 -5.82
C ILE A 36 -1.78 14.30 -5.45
N ALA A 37 -1.27 15.07 -6.42
CA ALA A 37 -0.23 16.06 -6.19
C ALA A 37 -0.65 17.15 -5.18
N ALA A 38 -1.91 17.60 -5.24
CA ALA A 38 -2.43 18.58 -4.29
C ALA A 38 -2.50 18.03 -2.85
N ILE A 39 -2.91 16.79 -2.66
CA ILE A 39 -2.97 16.15 -1.35
C ILE A 39 -1.55 15.89 -0.83
N ALA A 40 -0.65 15.35 -1.67
CA ALA A 40 0.73 15.07 -1.28
C ALA A 40 1.44 16.33 -0.73
N ARG A 41 1.29 17.47 -1.41
CA ARG A 41 1.83 18.76 -0.93
C ARG A 41 1.23 19.27 0.38
N ALA A 42 0.02 18.84 0.73
CA ALA A 42 -0.68 19.29 1.93
C ALA A 42 -0.44 18.40 3.16
N VAL A 43 0.18 17.24 2.99
CA VAL A 43 0.57 16.34 4.07
C VAL A 43 1.77 16.92 4.81
N PRO A 44 1.77 16.95 6.17
CA PRO A 44 2.87 17.55 6.92
C PRO A 44 4.15 16.71 6.81
N PRO A 45 5.33 17.36 6.95
CA PRO A 45 6.61 16.65 7.05
C PRO A 45 6.57 15.57 8.15
N GLY A 46 7.20 14.43 7.89
CA GLY A 46 7.23 13.29 8.82
C GLY A 46 6.12 12.26 8.59
N VAL A 47 5.11 12.58 7.76
CA VAL A 47 4.12 11.61 7.30
C VAL A 47 4.39 11.26 5.83
N ALA A 48 4.63 9.99 5.53
CA ALA A 48 4.95 9.55 4.18
C ALA A 48 3.72 9.60 3.25
N THR A 49 3.97 9.93 1.98
CA THR A 49 2.95 9.96 0.93
C THR A 49 3.21 8.85 -0.07
N PHE A 50 2.21 7.98 -0.28
CA PHE A 50 2.29 6.84 -1.18
C PHE A 50 1.42 7.07 -2.41
N LEU A 51 2.00 7.02 -3.60
CA LEU A 51 1.25 6.89 -4.85
C LEU A 51 0.99 5.41 -5.14
N LEU A 52 -0.26 4.98 -5.14
CA LEU A 52 -0.67 3.66 -5.58
C LEU A 52 -0.95 3.72 -7.08
N THR A 53 -0.20 2.96 -7.88
CA THR A 53 -0.34 2.96 -9.34
C THR A 53 -0.29 1.56 -9.93
N CYS A 54 -1.11 1.32 -10.94
CA CYS A 54 -1.09 0.11 -11.77
C CYS A 54 -0.43 0.34 -13.15
N ARG A 55 0.23 1.49 -13.37
CA ARG A 55 0.99 1.73 -14.60
C ARG A 55 2.15 0.75 -14.67
N THR A 56 2.39 0.19 -15.84
CA THR A 56 3.45 -0.79 -16.08
C THR A 56 4.48 -0.31 -17.09
N ASP A 57 4.16 0.69 -17.93
CA ASP A 57 5.16 1.33 -18.80
C ASP A 57 6.17 2.11 -17.96
N PRO A 58 7.48 1.86 -18.12
CA PRO A 58 8.50 2.49 -17.28
C PRO A 58 8.60 4.01 -17.41
N GLY A 59 8.37 4.55 -18.61
CA GLY A 59 8.42 5.99 -18.87
C GLY A 59 7.24 6.73 -18.24
N ASP A 60 6.04 6.22 -18.51
CA ASP A 60 4.78 6.74 -17.95
C ASP A 60 4.77 6.68 -16.43
N LEU A 61 5.35 5.61 -15.85
CA LEU A 61 5.46 5.43 -14.41
C LEU A 61 6.37 6.49 -13.77
N VAL A 62 7.54 6.72 -14.34
CA VAL A 62 8.49 7.74 -13.85
C VAL A 62 7.85 9.13 -13.92
N GLU A 63 7.18 9.47 -15.02
CA GLU A 63 6.53 10.76 -15.18
C GLU A 63 5.38 10.96 -14.20
N GLN A 64 4.56 9.94 -13.98
CA GLN A 64 3.49 9.99 -12.99
C GLN A 64 4.02 10.22 -11.58
N VAL A 65 5.05 9.48 -11.17
CA VAL A 65 5.67 9.62 -9.83
C VAL A 65 6.27 11.00 -9.65
N ARG A 66 6.97 11.52 -10.67
CA ARG A 66 7.55 12.88 -10.66
C ARG A 66 6.48 13.94 -10.47
N THR A 67 5.40 13.85 -11.24
CA THR A 67 4.28 14.82 -11.18
C THR A 67 3.51 14.74 -9.87
N ALA A 68 3.36 13.55 -9.31
CA ALA A 68 2.68 13.33 -8.04
C ALA A 68 3.40 13.97 -6.85
N GLY A 69 4.75 14.06 -6.89
CA GLY A 69 5.56 14.66 -5.84
C GLY A 69 5.45 13.92 -4.50
N VAL A 70 5.40 12.60 -4.53
CA VAL A 70 5.24 11.71 -3.37
C VAL A 70 6.59 11.18 -2.89
N ASP A 71 6.64 10.71 -1.64
CA ASP A 71 7.84 10.08 -1.05
C ASP A 71 8.02 8.63 -1.48
N THR A 72 6.92 7.96 -1.81
CA THR A 72 6.90 6.53 -2.08
C THR A 72 5.98 6.20 -3.24
N VAL A 73 6.42 5.33 -4.13
CA VAL A 73 5.56 4.69 -5.13
C VAL A 73 5.25 3.26 -4.71
N GLN A 74 3.98 2.93 -4.70
CA GLN A 74 3.46 1.59 -4.48
C GLN A 74 3.00 1.00 -5.82
N LEU A 75 3.78 0.05 -6.32
CA LEU A 75 3.56 -0.65 -7.58
C LEU A 75 2.53 -1.75 -7.33
N VAL A 76 1.30 -1.54 -7.80
CA VAL A 76 0.19 -2.45 -7.48
C VAL A 76 0.10 -3.62 -8.45
N ASP A 77 0.64 -3.47 -9.64
CA ASP A 77 0.78 -4.54 -10.64
C ASP A 77 2.26 -4.92 -10.83
N ARG A 78 2.52 -6.04 -11.49
CA ARG A 78 3.88 -6.43 -11.90
C ARG A 78 4.41 -5.48 -12.96
N VAL A 79 5.61 -4.99 -12.74
CA VAL A 79 6.30 -4.09 -13.68
C VAL A 79 7.55 -4.75 -14.25
N PRO A 80 7.98 -4.39 -15.47
CA PRO A 80 9.23 -4.88 -16.02
C PRO A 80 10.44 -4.38 -15.22
N ARG A 81 11.54 -5.14 -15.25
CA ARG A 81 12.78 -4.79 -14.53
C ARG A 81 13.27 -3.37 -14.83
N LEU A 82 13.09 -2.90 -16.05
CA LEU A 82 13.44 -1.54 -16.46
C LEU A 82 12.75 -0.46 -15.61
N ALA A 83 11.52 -0.70 -15.18
CA ALA A 83 10.80 0.26 -14.32
C ALA A 83 11.53 0.48 -12.97
N TYR A 84 12.00 -0.58 -12.33
CA TYR A 84 12.78 -0.46 -11.09
C TYR A 84 14.09 0.29 -11.30
N VAL A 85 14.78 0.00 -12.42
CA VAL A 85 16.05 0.66 -12.78
C VAL A 85 15.82 2.16 -13.02
N LEU A 86 14.81 2.53 -13.81
CA LEU A 86 14.52 3.93 -14.10
C LEU A 86 14.05 4.70 -12.86
N LEU A 87 13.18 4.11 -12.04
CA LEU A 87 12.78 4.72 -10.77
C LEU A 87 13.98 4.94 -9.83
N ALA A 88 14.90 3.97 -9.76
CA ALA A 88 16.08 4.08 -8.92
C ALA A 88 17.04 5.17 -9.40
N SER A 89 17.26 5.29 -10.72
CA SER A 89 18.22 6.23 -11.29
C SER A 89 17.67 7.65 -11.44
N LEU A 90 16.40 7.80 -11.84
CA LEU A 90 15.80 9.11 -12.14
C LEU A 90 15.09 9.73 -10.94
N LEU A 91 14.66 8.92 -9.97
CA LEU A 91 13.96 9.35 -8.77
C LEU A 91 14.53 8.66 -7.52
N PRO A 92 15.84 8.84 -7.22
CA PRO A 92 16.53 8.10 -6.15
C PRO A 92 15.97 8.39 -4.75
N ALA A 93 15.36 9.55 -4.53
CA ALA A 93 14.71 9.92 -3.27
C ALA A 93 13.37 9.26 -3.05
N VAL A 94 12.74 8.71 -4.10
CA VAL A 94 11.43 8.06 -4.02
C VAL A 94 11.59 6.59 -3.64
N ARG A 95 10.96 6.17 -2.57
CA ARG A 95 10.94 4.77 -2.14
C ARG A 95 10.03 3.94 -3.04
N ARG A 96 10.38 2.70 -3.26
CA ARG A 96 9.66 1.74 -4.11
C ARG A 96 9.11 0.61 -3.24
N VAL A 97 7.81 0.42 -3.28
CA VAL A 97 7.10 -0.69 -2.62
C VAL A 97 6.41 -1.52 -3.69
N GLN A 98 6.69 -2.82 -3.73
CA GLN A 98 5.98 -3.74 -4.64
C GLN A 98 4.85 -4.43 -3.89
N VAL A 99 3.65 -4.41 -4.48
CA VAL A 99 2.53 -5.21 -3.98
C VAL A 99 2.65 -6.64 -4.50
N VAL A 100 2.47 -7.59 -3.59
CA VAL A 100 2.35 -9.03 -3.91
C VAL A 100 0.97 -9.49 -3.44
N HIS A 101 0.20 -10.04 -4.37
CA HIS A 101 -1.13 -10.56 -4.08
C HIS A 101 -1.03 -12.00 -3.58
N VAL A 102 -1.49 -12.25 -2.34
CA VAL A 102 -1.38 -13.56 -1.69
C VAL A 102 -2.57 -14.42 -2.06
N ASN A 103 -2.46 -15.18 -3.15
CA ASN A 103 -3.50 -16.09 -3.64
C ASN A 103 -3.11 -17.57 -3.49
N GLY A 104 -1.84 -17.86 -3.16
CA GLY A 104 -1.29 -19.20 -3.02
C GLY A 104 0.21 -19.18 -2.78
N GLU A 105 0.84 -20.34 -2.81
CA GLU A 105 2.27 -20.54 -2.54
C GLU A 105 3.20 -19.77 -3.48
N GLU A 106 2.77 -19.47 -4.69
CA GLU A 106 3.51 -18.66 -5.66
C GLU A 106 3.82 -17.26 -5.15
N ALA A 107 3.04 -16.73 -4.21
CA ALA A 107 3.28 -15.41 -3.61
C ALA A 107 4.64 -15.33 -2.89
N VAL A 108 5.17 -16.45 -2.40
CA VAL A 108 6.51 -16.52 -1.77
C VAL A 108 7.59 -16.20 -2.81
N ALA A 109 7.54 -16.89 -3.94
CA ALA A 109 8.50 -16.66 -5.03
C ALA A 109 8.38 -15.23 -5.60
N ASP A 110 7.15 -14.73 -5.76
CA ASP A 110 6.89 -13.36 -6.20
C ASP A 110 7.49 -12.32 -5.24
N ALA A 111 7.36 -12.52 -3.94
CA ALA A 111 7.93 -11.63 -2.94
C ALA A 111 9.46 -11.63 -2.93
N VAL A 112 10.07 -12.80 -3.08
CA VAL A 112 11.54 -12.95 -3.20
C VAL A 112 12.05 -12.24 -4.46
N VAL A 113 11.38 -12.42 -5.60
CA VAL A 113 11.73 -11.73 -6.86
C VAL A 113 11.59 -10.23 -6.73
N ALA A 114 10.51 -9.74 -6.11
CA ALA A 114 10.31 -8.32 -5.86
C ALA A 114 11.41 -7.73 -4.98
N ALA A 115 11.75 -8.40 -3.87
CA ALA A 115 12.83 -7.98 -2.98
C ALA A 115 14.18 -7.92 -3.72
N ALA A 116 14.49 -8.92 -4.54
CA ALA A 116 15.72 -8.97 -5.35
C ALA A 116 15.77 -7.89 -6.46
N ALA A 117 14.63 -7.33 -6.86
CA ALA A 117 14.57 -6.24 -7.84
C ALA A 117 14.97 -4.87 -7.26
N GLY A 118 15.31 -4.78 -5.97
CA GLY A 118 15.78 -3.57 -5.33
C GLY A 118 14.67 -2.62 -4.85
N VAL A 119 13.52 -3.18 -4.47
CA VAL A 119 12.48 -2.41 -3.78
C VAL A 119 12.88 -2.16 -2.32
N HIS A 120 12.30 -1.14 -1.70
CA HIS A 120 12.56 -0.79 -0.30
C HIS A 120 11.66 -1.54 0.67
N ALA A 121 10.54 -2.07 0.17
CA ALA A 121 9.62 -2.91 0.93
C ALA A 121 8.71 -3.71 0.01
N VAL A 122 8.10 -4.76 0.55
CA VAL A 122 7.01 -5.52 -0.07
C VAL A 122 5.73 -5.25 0.72
N LEU A 123 4.60 -5.12 0.02
CA LEU A 123 3.28 -5.05 0.64
C LEU A 123 2.46 -6.26 0.20
N LEU A 124 1.91 -7.00 1.15
CA LEU A 124 1.01 -8.12 0.88
C LEU A 124 -0.45 -7.65 0.89
N ASP A 125 -1.20 -7.98 -0.15
CA ASP A 125 -2.64 -7.68 -0.25
C ASP A 125 -3.42 -8.91 -0.76
N SER A 126 -4.74 -8.88 -0.61
CA SER A 126 -5.68 -9.92 -1.00
C SER A 126 -6.27 -9.74 -2.41
N GLY A 127 -5.60 -8.99 -3.28
CA GLY A 127 -6.02 -8.80 -4.67
C GLY A 127 -5.88 -10.07 -5.51
N ASP A 128 -6.51 -10.06 -6.67
CA ASP A 128 -6.36 -11.11 -7.69
C ASP A 128 -6.10 -10.48 -9.06
N PRO A 129 -4.83 -10.42 -9.49
CA PRO A 129 -4.44 -9.85 -10.78
C PRO A 129 -4.72 -10.79 -11.97
N THR A 130 -5.11 -12.05 -11.73
CA THR A 130 -5.34 -13.06 -12.78
C THR A 130 -6.74 -12.97 -13.39
N LEU A 131 -7.66 -12.26 -12.75
CA LEU A 131 -9.02 -12.08 -13.24
C LEU A 131 -9.07 -11.23 -14.53
N PRO A 132 -10.05 -11.45 -15.43
CA PRO A 132 -10.25 -10.64 -16.63
C PRO A 132 -10.31 -9.14 -16.35
N VAL A 133 -10.94 -8.74 -15.24
CA VAL A 133 -10.82 -7.41 -14.65
C VAL A 133 -10.01 -7.57 -13.38
N LYS A 134 -8.73 -7.18 -13.42
CA LYS A 134 -7.80 -7.32 -12.31
C LYS A 134 -8.34 -6.70 -11.04
N ARG A 135 -8.27 -7.42 -9.93
CA ARG A 135 -8.56 -6.92 -8.58
C ARG A 135 -7.24 -6.66 -7.86
N LEU A 136 -6.78 -5.44 -7.92
CA LEU A 136 -5.47 -5.03 -7.40
C LEU A 136 -5.55 -4.51 -5.94
N GLY A 137 -6.47 -5.04 -5.14
CA GLY A 137 -6.67 -4.70 -3.73
C GLY A 137 -8.08 -4.21 -3.42
N GLY A 138 -8.29 -3.79 -2.17
CA GLY A 138 -9.59 -3.27 -1.71
C GLY A 138 -10.72 -4.29 -1.64
N THR A 139 -10.41 -5.58 -1.63
CA THR A 139 -11.39 -6.69 -1.67
C THR A 139 -12.19 -6.82 -0.37
N GLY A 140 -11.67 -6.28 0.74
CA GLY A 140 -12.24 -6.45 2.08
C GLY A 140 -12.08 -7.86 2.65
N ARG A 141 -11.34 -8.75 1.96
CA ARG A 141 -11.06 -10.11 2.40
C ARG A 141 -9.65 -10.20 2.97
N THR A 142 -9.48 -11.02 3.99
CA THR A 142 -8.15 -11.41 4.47
C THR A 142 -7.59 -12.54 3.57
N HIS A 143 -6.30 -12.63 3.49
CA HIS A 143 -5.57 -13.75 2.89
C HIS A 143 -4.93 -14.61 3.99
N ASP A 144 -4.17 -15.64 3.60
CA ASP A 144 -3.51 -16.54 4.55
C ASP A 144 -2.35 -15.83 5.27
N TRP A 145 -2.50 -15.61 6.58
CA TRP A 145 -1.49 -14.94 7.41
C TRP A 145 -0.31 -15.85 7.79
N ASP A 146 -0.47 -17.17 7.73
CA ASP A 146 0.69 -18.06 7.92
C ASP A 146 1.62 -17.99 6.72
N LEU A 147 1.05 -17.95 5.51
CA LEU A 147 1.80 -17.68 4.30
C LEU A 147 2.46 -16.30 4.32
N SER A 148 1.74 -15.28 4.80
CA SER A 148 2.29 -13.92 4.96
C SER A 148 3.44 -13.86 5.95
N ARG A 149 3.35 -14.58 7.06
CA ARG A 149 4.46 -14.74 8.03
C ARG A 149 5.67 -15.39 7.39
N ARG A 150 5.47 -16.48 6.66
CA ARG A 150 6.56 -17.17 5.94
C ARG A 150 7.23 -16.24 4.93
N ILE A 151 6.46 -15.50 4.13
CA ILE A 151 7.01 -14.50 3.21
C ILE A 151 7.87 -13.47 3.97
N ARG A 152 7.38 -12.94 5.10
CA ARG A 152 8.13 -11.99 5.92
C ARG A 152 9.48 -12.58 6.41
N GLU A 153 9.53 -13.87 6.70
CA GLU A 153 10.74 -14.55 7.17
C GLU A 153 11.75 -14.80 6.03
N GLU A 154 11.28 -14.93 4.79
CA GLU A 154 12.10 -15.21 3.62
C GLU A 154 12.68 -13.97 2.91
N ILE A 155 12.05 -12.79 3.04
CA ILE A 155 12.52 -11.58 2.35
C ILE A 155 13.40 -10.69 3.25
N PRO A 156 14.49 -10.10 2.70
CA PRO A 156 15.40 -9.25 3.47
C PRO A 156 14.94 -7.79 3.61
N VAL A 157 13.74 -7.44 3.08
CA VAL A 157 13.20 -6.08 3.12
C VAL A 157 11.97 -6.00 4.02
N PRO A 158 11.63 -4.81 4.57
CA PRO A 158 10.43 -4.63 5.35
C PRO A 158 9.17 -5.11 4.64
N LEU A 159 8.23 -5.71 5.38
CA LEU A 159 6.97 -6.19 4.88
C LEU A 159 5.81 -5.38 5.47
N TRP A 160 4.96 -4.85 4.60
CA TRP A 160 3.68 -4.24 4.95
C TRP A 160 2.54 -5.26 4.74
N LEU A 161 1.58 -5.25 5.65
CA LEU A 161 0.41 -6.14 5.57
C LEU A 161 -0.85 -5.33 5.29
N ALA A 162 -1.51 -5.66 4.20
CA ALA A 162 -2.83 -5.15 3.80
C ALA A 162 -3.85 -6.30 3.69
N GLY A 163 -4.97 -6.05 3.05
CA GLY A 163 -6.01 -7.06 2.76
C GLY A 163 -6.97 -7.29 3.91
N GLY A 164 -8.18 -6.70 3.82
CA GLY A 164 -9.29 -6.97 4.74
C GLY A 164 -9.07 -6.58 6.19
N LEU A 165 -8.07 -5.76 6.51
CA LEU A 165 -7.80 -5.34 7.88
C LEU A 165 -8.88 -4.37 8.39
N HIS A 166 -9.21 -4.49 9.66
CA HIS A 166 -10.14 -3.64 10.40
C HIS A 166 -9.85 -3.72 11.91
N ALA A 167 -10.50 -2.89 12.72
CA ALA A 167 -10.25 -2.81 14.16
C ALA A 167 -10.43 -4.15 14.91
N GLY A 168 -11.26 -5.05 14.39
CA GLY A 168 -11.53 -6.34 15.03
C GLY A 168 -10.54 -7.46 14.70
N ASN A 169 -9.61 -7.23 13.76
CA ASN A 169 -8.65 -8.28 13.36
C ASN A 169 -7.19 -7.80 13.26
N VAL A 170 -6.95 -6.50 13.33
CA VAL A 170 -5.58 -5.96 13.14
C VAL A 170 -4.61 -6.43 14.22
N GLY A 171 -5.07 -6.59 15.45
CA GLY A 171 -4.23 -7.12 16.55
C GLY A 171 -3.74 -8.54 16.27
N ASP A 172 -4.65 -9.43 15.86
CA ASP A 172 -4.32 -10.83 15.51
C ASP A 172 -3.39 -10.89 14.30
N ALA A 173 -3.64 -10.03 13.29
CA ALA A 173 -2.80 -9.92 12.10
C ALA A 173 -1.35 -9.53 12.47
N ILE A 174 -1.18 -8.52 13.32
CA ILE A 174 0.13 -8.07 13.80
C ILE A 174 0.82 -9.17 14.61
N ALA A 175 0.11 -9.80 15.55
CA ALA A 175 0.67 -10.87 16.38
C ALA A 175 1.15 -12.06 15.56
N ARG A 176 0.39 -12.45 14.51
CA ARG A 176 0.68 -13.61 13.68
C ARG A 176 1.76 -13.35 12.65
N VAL A 177 1.71 -12.23 11.93
CA VAL A 177 2.61 -11.91 10.82
C VAL A 177 3.85 -11.15 11.29
N ARG A 178 3.73 -10.30 12.31
CA ARG A 178 4.76 -9.35 12.78
C ARG A 178 5.29 -8.48 11.62
N PRO A 179 4.41 -7.79 10.90
CA PRO A 179 4.82 -6.94 9.77
C PRO A 179 5.55 -5.69 10.27
N PHE A 180 6.29 -5.03 9.37
CA PHE A 180 6.86 -3.71 9.62
C PHE A 180 5.77 -2.64 9.81
N GLY A 181 4.69 -2.74 9.06
CA GLY A 181 3.54 -1.84 9.14
C GLY A 181 2.28 -2.48 8.58
N VAL A 182 1.15 -1.83 8.80
CA VAL A 182 -0.16 -2.28 8.30
C VAL A 182 -0.79 -1.20 7.42
N ASP A 183 -1.48 -1.62 6.35
CA ASP A 183 -2.25 -0.73 5.48
C ASP A 183 -3.73 -1.08 5.52
N VAL A 184 -4.59 -0.06 5.55
CA VAL A 184 -6.03 -0.23 5.62
C VAL A 184 -6.76 0.76 4.71
N CYS A 185 -7.73 0.24 3.97
CA CYS A 185 -8.61 1.05 3.13
C CYS A 185 -10.07 0.95 3.58
N THR A 186 -10.75 -0.14 3.25
CA THR A 186 -12.19 -0.31 3.46
C THR A 186 -12.56 -0.46 4.94
N GLY A 187 -11.71 -1.07 5.75
CA GLY A 187 -11.94 -1.32 7.18
C GLY A 187 -12.13 -0.07 8.05
N VAL A 188 -11.71 1.09 7.56
CA VAL A 188 -11.85 2.38 8.25
C VAL A 188 -12.81 3.34 7.51
N ARG A 189 -13.68 2.80 6.62
CA ARG A 189 -14.62 3.61 5.84
C ARG A 189 -16.06 3.21 6.11
N THR A 190 -16.96 4.19 5.97
CA THR A 190 -18.41 3.99 5.95
C THR A 190 -18.96 4.69 4.71
N ARG A 191 -19.66 3.94 3.85
CA ARG A 191 -20.20 4.43 2.56
C ARG A 191 -19.13 5.14 1.71
N GLY A 192 -17.91 4.58 1.66
CA GLY A 192 -16.78 5.11 0.89
C GLY A 192 -16.07 6.33 1.47
N ARG A 193 -16.53 6.90 2.59
CA ARG A 193 -15.89 8.03 3.29
C ARG A 193 -15.08 7.53 4.48
N LEU A 194 -13.96 8.18 4.78
CA LEU A 194 -13.16 7.90 5.98
C LEU A 194 -14.04 8.13 7.22
N ASP A 195 -14.07 7.13 8.09
CA ASP A 195 -14.89 7.11 9.30
C ASP A 195 -13.98 7.31 10.51
N ARG A 196 -14.18 8.41 11.24
CA ARG A 196 -13.35 8.82 12.37
C ARG A 196 -13.31 7.76 13.47
N GLU A 197 -14.44 7.16 13.81
CA GLU A 197 -14.50 6.19 14.90
C GLU A 197 -13.85 4.87 14.53
N LYS A 198 -14.06 4.40 13.29
CA LYS A 198 -13.40 3.20 12.78
C LYS A 198 -11.90 3.39 12.71
N LEU A 199 -11.45 4.56 12.24
CA LEU A 199 -10.04 4.90 12.19
C LEU A 199 -9.41 4.92 13.59
N ALA A 200 -10.03 5.61 14.54
CA ALA A 200 -9.55 5.67 15.92
C ALA A 200 -9.44 4.28 16.56
N ARG A 201 -10.46 3.42 16.37
CA ARG A 201 -10.43 2.04 16.87
C ARG A 201 -9.35 1.19 16.18
N PHE A 202 -9.15 1.38 14.89
CA PHE A 202 -8.11 0.67 14.15
C PHE A 202 -6.72 1.04 14.68
N VAL A 203 -6.42 2.34 14.79
CA VAL A 203 -5.13 2.83 15.33
C VAL A 203 -4.90 2.38 16.77
N ALA A 204 -5.94 2.39 17.60
CA ALA A 204 -5.86 1.86 18.96
C ALA A 204 -5.49 0.37 18.98
N GLY A 205 -6.10 -0.43 18.08
CA GLY A 205 -5.76 -1.85 17.93
C GLY A 205 -4.31 -2.08 17.47
N VAL A 206 -3.81 -1.26 16.54
CA VAL A 206 -2.40 -1.31 16.11
C VAL A 206 -1.46 -1.01 17.27
N ARG A 207 -1.69 0.07 18.01
CA ARG A 207 -0.84 0.47 19.16
C ARG A 207 -0.81 -0.59 20.24
N ALA A 208 -1.97 -1.17 20.57
CA ALA A 208 -2.06 -2.22 21.59
C ALA A 208 -1.32 -3.52 21.20
N ALA A 209 -1.23 -3.82 19.91
CA ALA A 209 -0.52 -5.01 19.42
C ALA A 209 0.98 -4.78 19.19
N SER A 210 1.44 -3.52 19.20
CA SER A 210 2.86 -3.13 19.01
C SER A 210 3.59 -2.88 20.33
N SER A 211 2.85 -2.93 21.46
CA SER A 211 3.37 -2.80 22.82
C SER A 211 3.81 -4.16 23.36
#